data_e5886b149609ddb9b693fa1868d8894a
#
_entry.id   e5886b149609ddb9b693fa1868d8894a
#
_cell.length_a   1.000
_cell.length_b   1.000
_cell.length_c   1.000
_cell.angle_alpha   90.00
_cell.angle_beta   90.00
_cell.angle_gamma   90.00
#
_symmetry.space_group_name_H-M   'P 1'
#
loop_
_entity.id
_entity.type
_entity.pdbx_description
1 polymer ?
#
loop_
_entity_poly.entity_id
_entity_poly.type
_entity_poly.pdbx_seq_one_letter_code
_entity_poly.pdbx_strand_id
1 'polypeptide(L)'
;MKRRMILKVGVASLVALCLSVSSLSAKEAFNFPKDKQKALLLSSSGYKDTGYLNHALPWLKEFVEKNKLKGKKVAFIPYAGVRKSYDAYEAQVKKALESLGVEIISVHKGKAADIVKSADAIFVGGGNTFELVNQLYKNKLVELIAKRVSEGVPYVGWSAGSNVAGATMQTTNDMPIAEPESFNTFNIFPHQINPHFISGKPVGHNGESREERLEEFLILNPKSIIYALPEGVALLIDGKKVKVLGMDKKAPLLKLEHKKDISKIAIDSEFDY
;
A
#
# COMPACT_ATOMS: atom_id res chain seq x y z
N MET A 1 73.07 47.42 -26.47
CA MET A 1 71.72 47.66 -26.03
C MET A 1 70.86 46.49 -26.45
N LYS A 2 70.50 45.53 -25.53
CA LYS A 2 69.63 44.39 -25.79
C LYS A 2 68.39 44.57 -24.91
N ARG A 3 67.24 44.85 -25.52
CA ARG A 3 65.92 44.90 -24.84
C ARG A 3 65.48 43.50 -24.51
N ARG A 4 65.32 43.24 -23.21
CA ARG A 4 64.62 42.00 -22.72
C ARG A 4 63.13 42.18 -22.83
N MET A 5 62.54 41.30 -23.60
CA MET A 5 61.08 41.17 -23.73
C MET A 5 60.56 40.28 -22.60
N ILE A 6 59.78 40.86 -21.70
CA ILE A 6 59.13 40.12 -20.60
C ILE A 6 57.86 39.49 -21.11
N LEU A 7 57.88 38.16 -21.15
CA LEU A 7 56.71 37.37 -21.50
C LEU A 7 55.78 37.30 -20.29
N LYS A 8 54.61 37.94 -20.34
CA LYS A 8 53.56 37.79 -19.34
C LYS A 8 52.83 36.47 -19.58
N VAL A 9 53.03 35.51 -18.69
CA VAL A 9 52.27 34.27 -18.64
C VAL A 9 50.93 34.62 -18.03
N GLY A 10 49.87 34.52 -18.82
CA GLY A 10 48.48 34.65 -18.35
C GLY A 10 48.09 33.40 -17.57
N VAL A 11 47.67 33.59 -16.33
CA VAL A 11 47.08 32.56 -15.50
C VAL A 11 45.69 32.29 -16.07
N ALA A 12 45.51 31.15 -16.72
CA ALA A 12 44.22 30.65 -17.10
C ALA A 12 43.47 30.18 -15.83
N SER A 13 42.44 30.91 -15.46
CA SER A 13 41.50 30.50 -14.41
C SER A 13 40.77 29.22 -14.81
N LEU A 14 41.14 28.11 -14.18
CA LEU A 14 40.34 26.87 -14.24
C LEU A 14 39.03 27.13 -13.49
N VAL A 15 37.98 27.41 -14.23
CA VAL A 15 36.61 27.37 -13.70
C VAL A 15 36.29 25.90 -13.46
N ALA A 16 36.39 25.46 -12.22
CA ALA A 16 35.91 24.17 -11.79
C ALA A 16 34.39 24.15 -11.95
N LEU A 17 33.92 23.46 -13.00
CA LEU A 17 32.53 23.12 -13.19
C LEU A 17 32.17 22.12 -12.11
N CYS A 18 31.67 22.60 -10.96
CA CYS A 18 31.00 21.79 -9.98
C CYS A 18 29.74 21.23 -10.63
N LEU A 19 29.86 20.03 -11.22
CA LEU A 19 28.73 19.19 -11.48
C LEU A 19 28.07 18.93 -10.12
N SER A 20 27.01 19.68 -9.84
CA SER A 20 26.07 19.34 -8.79
C SER A 20 25.50 17.96 -9.16
N VAL A 21 26.04 16.93 -8.54
CA VAL A 21 25.36 15.65 -8.44
C VAL A 21 24.08 15.95 -7.68
N SER A 22 23.01 16.24 -8.42
CA SER A 22 21.68 16.24 -7.86
C SER A 22 21.51 14.84 -7.26
N SER A 23 21.58 14.77 -5.92
CA SER A 23 21.13 13.60 -5.19
C SER A 23 19.81 13.18 -5.82
N LEU A 24 19.69 11.91 -6.25
CA LEU A 24 18.40 11.35 -6.60
C LEU A 24 17.51 11.56 -5.38
N SER A 25 16.73 12.63 -5.41
CA SER A 25 15.67 12.87 -4.44
C SER A 25 14.77 11.63 -4.51
N ALA A 26 14.58 10.96 -3.37
CA ALA A 26 13.58 9.93 -3.26
C ALA A 26 12.31 10.50 -3.91
N LYS A 27 11.78 9.84 -4.96
CA LYS A 27 10.57 10.30 -5.63
C LYS A 27 9.54 10.59 -4.55
N GLU A 28 9.04 11.82 -4.47
CA GLU A 28 8.02 12.19 -3.49
C GLU A 28 6.81 11.26 -3.67
N ALA A 29 6.19 10.86 -2.55
CA ALA A 29 4.99 10.04 -2.59
C ALA A 29 3.90 10.76 -3.40
N PHE A 30 3.14 10.02 -4.22
CA PHE A 30 2.04 10.58 -5.01
C PHE A 30 1.02 11.27 -4.09
N ASN A 31 0.85 12.57 -4.24
CA ASN A 31 -0.02 13.36 -3.38
C ASN A 31 -1.26 13.87 -4.14
N PHE A 32 -2.16 12.95 -4.45
CA PHE A 32 -3.45 13.26 -5.06
C PHE A 32 -4.49 13.70 -4.00
N PRO A 33 -5.55 14.45 -4.39
CA PRO A 33 -6.67 14.80 -3.52
C PRO A 33 -7.33 13.57 -2.87
N LYS A 34 -7.77 13.70 -1.61
CA LYS A 34 -8.31 12.59 -0.80
C LYS A 34 -9.85 12.59 -0.67
N ASP A 35 -10.50 13.67 -1.03
CA ASP A 35 -11.92 13.92 -0.78
C ASP A 35 -12.89 13.00 -1.52
N LYS A 36 -12.45 12.38 -2.63
CA LYS A 36 -13.26 11.42 -3.40
C LYS A 36 -12.89 9.96 -3.21
N GLN A 37 -11.89 9.69 -2.39
CA GLN A 37 -11.39 8.32 -2.22
C GLN A 37 -12.42 7.43 -1.54
N LYS A 38 -12.50 6.20 -2.02
CA LYS A 38 -13.35 5.15 -1.48
C LYS A 38 -12.54 3.87 -1.43
N ALA A 39 -12.21 3.42 -0.23
CA ALA A 39 -11.41 2.22 -0.08
C ALA A 39 -11.90 1.33 1.06
N LEU A 40 -11.74 0.02 0.88
CA LEU A 40 -11.90 -0.99 1.93
C LEU A 40 -10.58 -1.76 2.04
N LEU A 41 -9.89 -1.61 3.17
CA LEU A 41 -8.57 -2.14 3.44
C LEU A 41 -8.63 -3.22 4.51
N LEU A 42 -8.55 -4.50 4.10
CA LEU A 42 -8.65 -5.65 4.99
C LEU A 42 -7.25 -6.04 5.50
N SER A 43 -7.12 -6.35 6.79
CA SER A 43 -5.87 -6.87 7.34
C SER A 43 -5.44 -8.16 6.65
N SER A 44 -6.37 -9.07 6.41
CA SER A 44 -6.10 -10.39 5.86
C SER A 44 -7.20 -10.89 4.94
N SER A 45 -6.89 -11.89 4.12
CA SER A 45 -7.89 -12.65 3.36
C SER A 45 -8.52 -13.80 4.16
N GLY A 46 -8.02 -14.08 5.36
CA GLY A 46 -8.53 -15.12 6.25
C GLY A 46 -8.79 -14.57 7.65
N TYR A 47 -9.69 -15.20 8.37
CA TYR A 47 -9.92 -14.97 9.78
C TYR A 47 -10.42 -16.27 10.42
N LYS A 48 -9.64 -16.85 11.35
CA LYS A 48 -9.94 -18.17 11.93
C LYS A 48 -10.22 -19.19 10.80
N ASP A 49 -11.20 -20.03 10.95
CA ASP A 49 -11.56 -21.10 9.99
C ASP A 49 -12.64 -20.67 8.98
N THR A 50 -12.82 -19.38 8.75
CA THR A 50 -13.92 -18.87 7.88
C THR A 50 -13.68 -19.08 6.38
N GLY A 51 -12.45 -19.41 5.98
CA GLY A 51 -12.08 -19.50 4.56
C GLY A 51 -11.73 -18.16 3.91
N TYR A 52 -11.36 -18.23 2.63
CA TYR A 52 -10.80 -17.09 1.90
C TYR A 52 -11.84 -15.98 1.68
N LEU A 53 -11.60 -14.78 2.26
CA LEU A 53 -12.42 -13.57 2.25
C LEU A 53 -13.85 -13.74 2.86
N ASN A 54 -14.24 -14.91 3.32
CA ASN A 54 -15.60 -15.15 3.80
C ASN A 54 -15.98 -14.26 5.00
N HIS A 55 -15.05 -14.01 5.92
CA HIS A 55 -15.28 -13.12 7.05
C HIS A 55 -15.59 -11.67 6.63
N ALA A 56 -15.05 -11.23 5.49
CA ALA A 56 -15.20 -9.88 4.99
C ALA A 56 -16.37 -9.71 4.00
N LEU A 57 -17.06 -10.78 3.61
CA LEU A 57 -18.17 -10.71 2.65
C LEU A 57 -19.27 -9.71 3.03
N PRO A 58 -19.69 -9.57 4.31
CA PRO A 58 -20.68 -8.55 4.67
C PRO A 58 -20.20 -7.13 4.33
N TRP A 59 -18.95 -6.79 4.66
CA TRP A 59 -18.37 -5.48 4.36
C TRP A 59 -18.15 -5.26 2.86
N LEU A 60 -17.72 -6.30 2.16
CA LEU A 60 -17.56 -6.26 0.69
C LEU A 60 -18.90 -6.06 -0.02
N LYS A 61 -19.98 -6.72 0.43
CA LYS A 61 -21.35 -6.52 -0.11
C LYS A 61 -21.80 -5.08 0.07
N GLU A 62 -21.71 -4.55 1.29
CA GLU A 62 -22.05 -3.16 1.59
C GLU A 62 -21.24 -2.19 0.73
N PHE A 63 -19.92 -2.43 0.60
CA PHE A 63 -19.03 -1.61 -0.22
C PHE A 63 -19.41 -1.64 -1.71
N VAL A 64 -19.73 -2.82 -2.25
CA VAL A 64 -20.18 -3.01 -3.64
C VAL A 64 -21.51 -2.32 -3.89
N GLU A 65 -22.47 -2.44 -2.97
CA GLU A 65 -23.80 -1.82 -3.07
C GLU A 65 -23.69 -0.28 -2.99
N LYS A 66 -23.00 0.25 -1.98
CA LYS A 66 -22.79 1.70 -1.80
C LYS A 66 -22.12 2.34 -3.01
N ASN A 67 -21.18 1.64 -3.66
CA ASN A 67 -20.46 2.13 -4.81
C ASN A 67 -21.07 1.70 -6.16
N LYS A 68 -22.25 1.05 -6.17
CA LYS A 68 -23.00 0.64 -7.38
C LYS A 68 -22.17 -0.23 -8.33
N LEU A 69 -21.39 -1.17 -7.78
CA LEU A 69 -20.45 -2.00 -8.54
C LEU A 69 -21.05 -3.31 -9.08
N LYS A 70 -22.28 -3.66 -8.73
CA LYS A 70 -22.94 -4.87 -9.26
C LYS A 70 -23.01 -4.83 -10.79
N GLY A 71 -22.54 -5.89 -11.46
CA GLY A 71 -22.41 -5.95 -12.92
C GLY A 71 -21.29 -5.10 -13.52
N LYS A 72 -20.43 -4.50 -12.69
CA LYS A 72 -19.34 -3.62 -13.11
C LYS A 72 -18.01 -4.37 -13.20
N LYS A 73 -17.08 -3.82 -13.99
CA LYS A 73 -15.75 -4.37 -14.21
C LYS A 73 -14.81 -3.98 -13.08
N VAL A 74 -14.20 -4.99 -12.47
CA VAL A 74 -13.19 -4.84 -11.41
C VAL A 74 -11.84 -5.29 -11.94
N ALA A 75 -10.86 -4.39 -12.00
CA ALA A 75 -9.48 -4.75 -12.28
C ALA A 75 -8.90 -5.46 -11.05
N PHE A 76 -8.54 -6.72 -11.19
CA PHE A 76 -7.88 -7.49 -10.14
C PHE A 76 -6.36 -7.52 -10.35
N ILE A 77 -5.61 -7.12 -9.34
CA ILE A 77 -4.14 -7.13 -9.32
C ILE A 77 -3.65 -8.36 -8.55
N PRO A 78 -3.14 -9.43 -9.21
CA PRO A 78 -2.71 -10.68 -8.57
C PRO A 78 -1.23 -10.70 -8.17
N TYR A 79 -0.49 -9.62 -8.40
CA TYR A 79 0.98 -9.60 -8.45
C TYR A 79 1.69 -9.98 -7.14
N ALA A 80 1.01 -9.92 -6.01
CA ALA A 80 1.54 -10.42 -4.73
C ALA A 80 1.60 -11.95 -4.67
N GLY A 81 0.91 -12.66 -5.57
CA GLY A 81 0.77 -14.12 -5.56
C GLY A 81 2.00 -14.83 -6.14
N VAL A 82 3.02 -15.11 -5.32
CA VAL A 82 4.24 -15.81 -5.74
C VAL A 82 4.07 -17.34 -5.77
N ARG A 83 3.31 -17.89 -4.82
CA ARG A 83 3.17 -19.36 -4.63
C ARG A 83 2.13 -20.01 -5.55
N LYS A 84 1.41 -19.26 -6.34
CA LYS A 84 0.37 -19.71 -7.27
C LYS A 84 0.44 -18.92 -8.56
N SER A 85 -0.03 -19.50 -9.67
CA SER A 85 -0.16 -18.76 -10.92
C SER A 85 -1.21 -17.64 -10.78
N TYR A 86 -1.08 -16.60 -11.58
CA TYR A 86 -2.08 -15.53 -11.59
C TYR A 86 -3.46 -16.02 -12.04
N ASP A 87 -3.53 -17.02 -12.92
CA ASP A 87 -4.78 -17.68 -13.31
C ASP A 87 -5.45 -18.39 -12.13
N ALA A 88 -4.69 -19.15 -11.36
CA ALA A 88 -5.21 -19.83 -10.16
C ALA A 88 -5.65 -18.80 -9.10
N TYR A 89 -4.94 -17.67 -8.99
CA TYR A 89 -5.30 -16.61 -8.07
C TYR A 89 -6.59 -15.90 -8.51
N GLU A 90 -6.71 -15.57 -9.79
CA GLU A 90 -7.94 -15.01 -10.37
C GLU A 90 -9.13 -15.93 -10.13
N ALA A 91 -8.99 -17.23 -10.41
CA ALA A 91 -10.04 -18.20 -10.20
C ALA A 91 -10.48 -18.28 -8.73
N GLN A 92 -9.52 -18.27 -7.79
CA GLN A 92 -9.81 -18.25 -6.35
C GLN A 92 -10.61 -17.00 -5.96
N VAL A 93 -10.21 -15.82 -6.46
CA VAL A 93 -10.89 -14.55 -6.14
C VAL A 93 -12.28 -14.51 -6.78
N LYS A 94 -12.44 -14.92 -8.04
CA LYS A 94 -13.75 -15.04 -8.69
C LYS A 94 -14.71 -15.90 -7.89
N LYS A 95 -14.26 -17.09 -7.46
CA LYS A 95 -15.06 -17.99 -6.62
C LYS A 95 -15.46 -17.35 -5.29
N ALA A 96 -14.51 -16.73 -4.59
CA ALA A 96 -14.76 -16.11 -3.28
C ALA A 96 -15.73 -14.92 -3.35
N LEU A 97 -15.70 -14.16 -4.46
CA LEU A 97 -16.49 -12.94 -4.64
C LEU A 97 -17.70 -13.11 -5.58
N GLU A 98 -18.03 -14.33 -5.98
CA GLU A 98 -19.14 -14.63 -6.89
C GLU A 98 -20.47 -14.00 -6.42
N SER A 99 -20.74 -14.07 -5.13
CA SER A 99 -21.98 -13.51 -4.53
C SER A 99 -22.07 -11.98 -4.59
N LEU A 100 -20.98 -11.27 -4.92
CA LEU A 100 -20.98 -9.81 -5.07
C LEU A 100 -21.54 -9.36 -6.43
N GLY A 101 -21.59 -10.27 -7.42
CA GLY A 101 -22.09 -9.98 -8.76
C GLY A 101 -21.25 -8.96 -9.53
N VAL A 102 -19.94 -8.90 -9.28
CA VAL A 102 -18.96 -8.05 -10.01
C VAL A 102 -18.22 -8.87 -11.07
N GLU A 103 -17.80 -8.23 -12.16
CA GLU A 103 -16.98 -8.86 -13.20
C GLU A 103 -15.50 -8.69 -12.88
N ILE A 104 -14.84 -9.74 -12.37
CA ILE A 104 -13.41 -9.73 -12.06
C ILE A 104 -12.58 -9.95 -13.34
N ILE A 105 -11.72 -8.99 -13.68
CA ILE A 105 -10.78 -9.06 -14.80
C ILE A 105 -9.38 -8.89 -14.26
N SER A 106 -8.56 -9.94 -14.30
CA SER A 106 -7.19 -9.85 -13.83
C SER A 106 -6.29 -9.15 -14.83
N VAL A 107 -5.46 -8.24 -14.35
CA VAL A 107 -4.60 -7.38 -15.20
C VAL A 107 -3.54 -8.16 -15.98
N HIS A 108 -3.22 -9.41 -15.61
CA HIS A 108 -2.28 -10.25 -16.34
C HIS A 108 -2.87 -10.80 -17.66
N LYS A 109 -4.18 -10.68 -17.87
CA LYS A 109 -4.86 -11.17 -19.10
C LYS A 109 -4.70 -10.24 -20.30
N GLY A 110 -4.08 -9.07 -20.14
CA GLY A 110 -3.92 -8.12 -21.24
C GLY A 110 -2.94 -7.00 -20.89
N LYS A 111 -3.12 -5.84 -21.52
CA LYS A 111 -2.36 -4.64 -21.16
C LYS A 111 -2.88 -4.12 -19.82
N ALA A 112 -2.11 -4.34 -18.75
CA ALA A 112 -2.52 -4.04 -17.37
C ALA A 112 -3.03 -2.61 -17.20
N ALA A 113 -2.35 -1.62 -17.79
CA ALA A 113 -2.74 -0.22 -17.72
C ALA A 113 -4.12 0.04 -18.38
N ASP A 114 -4.44 -0.62 -19.48
CA ASP A 114 -5.71 -0.43 -20.16
C ASP A 114 -6.87 -1.05 -19.38
N ILE A 115 -6.64 -2.21 -18.74
CA ILE A 115 -7.60 -2.84 -17.84
C ILE A 115 -7.87 -1.92 -16.65
N VAL A 116 -6.83 -1.38 -15.99
CA VAL A 116 -6.98 -0.45 -14.87
C VAL A 116 -7.69 0.84 -15.27
N LYS A 117 -7.39 1.40 -16.46
CA LYS A 117 -8.04 2.62 -16.97
C LYS A 117 -9.54 2.44 -17.21
N SER A 118 -9.96 1.27 -17.70
CA SER A 118 -11.35 0.98 -18.06
C SER A 118 -12.18 0.38 -16.92
N ALA A 119 -11.56 0.02 -15.79
CA ALA A 119 -12.25 -0.60 -14.67
C ALA A 119 -13.10 0.40 -13.87
N ASP A 120 -14.23 -0.08 -13.35
CA ASP A 120 -15.11 0.64 -12.43
C ASP A 120 -14.62 0.56 -10.97
N ALA A 121 -13.79 -0.43 -10.64
CA ALA A 121 -13.14 -0.59 -9.32
C ALA A 121 -11.81 -1.32 -9.46
N ILE A 122 -10.95 -1.22 -8.45
CA ILE A 122 -9.62 -1.84 -8.42
C ILE A 122 -9.49 -2.68 -7.15
N PHE A 123 -9.23 -3.98 -7.31
CA PHE A 123 -9.02 -4.91 -6.20
C PHE A 123 -7.57 -5.43 -6.23
N VAL A 124 -6.87 -5.33 -5.10
CA VAL A 124 -5.47 -5.73 -4.99
C VAL A 124 -5.30 -6.85 -3.98
N GLY A 125 -4.81 -7.98 -4.47
CA GLY A 125 -4.64 -9.20 -3.68
C GLY A 125 -3.45 -9.16 -2.73
N GLY A 126 -3.52 -10.01 -1.69
CA GLY A 126 -2.42 -10.25 -0.77
C GLY A 126 -1.40 -11.27 -1.29
N GLY A 127 -0.32 -11.41 -0.56
CA GLY A 127 0.84 -12.25 -0.84
C GLY A 127 2.11 -11.47 -0.46
N ASN A 128 3.17 -11.56 -1.26
CA ASN A 128 4.41 -10.84 -0.97
C ASN A 128 4.36 -9.39 -1.48
N THR A 129 4.52 -8.44 -0.57
CA THR A 129 4.44 -7.01 -0.87
C THR A 129 5.59 -6.53 -1.75
N PHE A 130 6.81 -7.06 -1.59
CA PHE A 130 7.95 -6.67 -2.42
C PHE A 130 7.73 -7.03 -3.88
N GLU A 131 7.25 -8.25 -4.16
CA GLU A 131 6.93 -8.66 -5.53
C GLU A 131 5.73 -7.89 -6.08
N LEU A 132 4.71 -7.61 -5.26
CA LEU A 132 3.59 -6.76 -5.66
C LEU A 132 4.08 -5.40 -6.17
N VAL A 133 4.88 -4.69 -5.36
CA VAL A 133 5.37 -3.34 -5.70
C VAL A 133 6.32 -3.38 -6.88
N ASN A 134 7.21 -4.39 -6.96
CA ASN A 134 8.09 -4.62 -8.11
C ASN A 134 7.29 -4.73 -9.43
N GLN A 135 6.24 -5.56 -9.45
CA GLN A 135 5.39 -5.71 -10.64
C GLN A 135 4.54 -4.46 -10.94
N LEU A 136 4.08 -3.76 -9.90
CA LEU A 136 3.36 -2.50 -10.08
C LEU A 136 4.24 -1.43 -10.76
N TYR A 137 5.51 -1.30 -10.37
CA TYR A 137 6.45 -0.39 -11.02
C TYR A 137 6.79 -0.84 -12.43
N LYS A 138 7.11 -2.11 -12.66
CA LYS A 138 7.39 -2.67 -14.00
C LYS A 138 6.25 -2.43 -14.99
N ASN A 139 5.01 -2.50 -14.53
CA ASN A 139 3.81 -2.27 -15.33
C ASN A 139 3.32 -0.81 -15.31
N LYS A 140 4.04 0.11 -14.65
CA LYS A 140 3.69 1.54 -14.51
C LYS A 140 2.29 1.78 -13.92
N LEU A 141 1.91 0.97 -12.94
CA LEU A 141 0.56 1.00 -12.35
C LEU A 141 0.47 1.82 -11.07
N VAL A 142 1.59 2.12 -10.38
CA VAL A 142 1.54 2.79 -9.06
C VAL A 142 0.84 4.15 -9.17
N GLU A 143 1.34 5.04 -10.02
CA GLU A 143 0.75 6.37 -10.21
C GLU A 143 -0.66 6.28 -10.82
N LEU A 144 -0.85 5.38 -11.80
CA LEU A 144 -2.14 5.20 -12.46
C LEU A 144 -3.23 4.82 -11.46
N ILE A 145 -2.98 3.83 -10.58
CA ILE A 145 -3.94 3.39 -9.58
C ILE A 145 -4.20 4.51 -8.56
N ALA A 146 -3.13 5.15 -8.06
CA ALA A 146 -3.26 6.27 -7.13
C ALA A 146 -4.16 7.39 -7.70
N LYS A 147 -3.95 7.77 -8.96
CA LYS A 147 -4.75 8.75 -9.69
C LYS A 147 -6.21 8.30 -9.83
N ARG A 148 -6.45 7.07 -10.30
CA ARG A 148 -7.82 6.54 -10.49
C ARG A 148 -8.61 6.56 -9.19
N VAL A 149 -7.99 6.15 -8.07
CA VAL A 149 -8.64 6.16 -6.77
C VAL A 149 -8.93 7.60 -6.29
N SER A 150 -8.02 8.54 -6.54
CA SER A 150 -8.26 9.97 -6.21
C SER A 150 -9.40 10.59 -7.03
N GLU A 151 -9.68 10.05 -8.21
CA GLU A 151 -10.82 10.41 -9.07
C GLU A 151 -12.14 9.81 -8.59
N GLY A 152 -12.11 8.92 -7.57
CA GLY A 152 -13.29 8.28 -6.97
C GLY A 152 -13.53 6.85 -7.40
N VAL A 153 -12.60 6.21 -8.11
CA VAL A 153 -12.66 4.77 -8.41
C VAL A 153 -12.47 3.97 -7.13
N PRO A 154 -13.44 3.12 -6.73
CA PRO A 154 -13.35 2.36 -5.49
C PRO A 154 -12.18 1.37 -5.48
N TYR A 155 -11.54 1.26 -4.32
CA TYR A 155 -10.39 0.40 -4.09
C TYR A 155 -10.68 -0.64 -3.00
N VAL A 156 -10.30 -1.88 -3.22
CA VAL A 156 -10.28 -2.92 -2.18
C VAL A 156 -8.90 -3.55 -2.13
N GLY A 157 -8.29 -3.58 -0.95
CA GLY A 157 -7.02 -4.26 -0.71
C GLY A 157 -7.12 -5.24 0.44
N TRP A 158 -6.36 -6.34 0.39
CA TRP A 158 -6.19 -7.22 1.54
C TRP A 158 -4.73 -7.63 1.71
N SER A 159 -4.24 -7.68 2.96
CA SER A 159 -2.86 -7.99 3.29
C SER A 159 -1.88 -7.06 2.56
N ALA A 160 -1.01 -7.56 1.68
CA ALA A 160 -0.13 -6.74 0.84
C ALA A 160 -0.90 -5.65 0.08
N GLY A 161 -2.11 -5.94 -0.44
CA GLY A 161 -2.97 -4.95 -1.08
C GLY A 161 -3.43 -3.82 -0.16
N SER A 162 -3.59 -4.08 1.14
CA SER A 162 -3.83 -3.03 2.13
C SER A 162 -2.57 -2.26 2.49
N ASN A 163 -1.42 -2.94 2.61
CA ASN A 163 -0.15 -2.27 2.89
C ASN A 163 0.19 -1.24 1.80
N VAL A 164 0.06 -1.59 0.52
CA VAL A 164 0.35 -0.68 -0.60
C VAL A 164 -0.68 0.44 -0.81
N ALA A 165 -1.81 0.41 -0.12
CA ALA A 165 -2.73 1.55 -0.04
C ALA A 165 -2.17 2.68 0.85
N GLY A 166 -1.20 2.38 1.71
CA GLY A 166 -0.47 3.34 2.53
C GLY A 166 0.46 4.26 1.75
N ALA A 167 1.22 5.07 2.46
CA ALA A 167 2.19 5.99 1.89
C ALA A 167 3.39 5.25 1.27
N THR A 168 3.92 4.24 1.96
CA THR A 168 4.99 3.37 1.49
C THR A 168 4.75 1.93 1.91
N MET A 169 5.48 0.98 1.29
CA MET A 169 5.45 -0.43 1.69
C MET A 169 6.35 -0.75 2.88
N GLN A 170 7.07 0.20 3.45
CA GLN A 170 8.16 -0.03 4.41
C GLN A 170 7.74 -0.68 5.73
N THR A 171 6.45 -0.68 6.06
CA THR A 171 5.92 -1.37 7.24
C THR A 171 5.37 -2.77 6.92
N THR A 172 5.71 -3.35 5.76
CA THR A 172 5.36 -4.74 5.45
C THR A 172 6.09 -5.73 6.35
N ASN A 173 5.48 -6.90 6.54
CA ASN A 173 6.08 -8.01 7.29
C ASN A 173 6.77 -9.03 6.38
N ASP A 174 6.73 -8.80 5.08
CA ASP A 174 7.16 -9.78 4.08
C ASP A 174 8.68 -9.82 3.92
N MET A 175 9.19 -10.96 3.49
CA MET A 175 10.59 -11.10 3.10
C MET A 175 10.86 -10.34 1.80
N PRO A 176 12.01 -9.64 1.67
CA PRO A 176 12.41 -8.87 0.50
C PRO A 176 12.90 -9.78 -0.64
N ILE A 177 11.98 -10.52 -1.28
CA ILE A 177 12.29 -11.48 -2.35
C ILE A 177 12.42 -10.83 -3.74
N ALA A 178 12.12 -9.55 -3.86
CA ALA A 178 12.28 -8.73 -5.05
C ALA A 178 12.69 -7.32 -4.65
N GLU A 179 13.37 -6.62 -5.55
CA GLU A 179 13.81 -5.24 -5.35
C GLU A 179 12.94 -4.29 -6.20
N PRO A 180 11.96 -3.60 -5.60
CA PRO A 180 11.14 -2.64 -6.33
C PRO A 180 11.93 -1.34 -6.60
N GLU A 181 11.58 -0.62 -7.68
CA GLU A 181 12.18 0.68 -8.05
C GLU A 181 12.09 1.72 -6.92
N SER A 182 11.06 1.64 -6.08
CA SER A 182 10.83 2.53 -4.94
C SER A 182 9.94 1.85 -3.90
N PHE A 183 10.02 2.30 -2.66
CA PHE A 183 9.10 1.90 -1.60
C PHE A 183 7.79 2.70 -1.58
N ASN A 184 7.68 3.78 -2.37
CA ASN A 184 6.47 4.56 -2.49
C ASN A 184 5.34 3.73 -3.10
N THR A 185 4.13 3.88 -2.55
CA THR A 185 2.96 3.13 -2.96
C THR A 185 1.80 4.07 -3.33
N PHE A 186 0.56 3.64 -3.28
CA PHE A 186 -0.55 4.43 -3.81
C PHE A 186 -0.87 5.69 -3.00
N ASN A 187 -0.45 5.74 -1.74
CA ASN A 187 -0.76 6.84 -0.84
C ASN A 187 -2.26 7.20 -0.82
N ILE A 188 -3.13 6.20 -0.91
CA ILE A 188 -4.60 6.34 -0.74
C ILE A 188 -4.86 6.78 0.70
N PHE A 189 -4.26 6.10 1.65
CA PHE A 189 -4.25 6.46 3.05
C PHE A 189 -2.86 7.00 3.40
N PRO A 190 -2.69 8.32 3.73
CA PRO A 190 -1.38 8.97 3.79
C PRO A 190 -0.58 8.63 5.07
N HIS A 191 -0.75 7.42 5.55
CA HIS A 191 -0.07 6.85 6.70
C HIS A 191 0.47 5.47 6.35
N GLN A 192 1.23 4.88 7.26
CA GLN A 192 1.68 3.50 7.11
C GLN A 192 0.60 2.53 7.55
N ILE A 193 0.52 1.39 6.87
CA ILE A 193 -0.41 0.31 7.19
C ILE A 193 0.40 -0.96 7.46
N ASN A 194 0.24 -1.56 8.65
CA ASN A 194 0.81 -2.85 8.96
C ASN A 194 -0.32 -3.88 9.11
N PRO A 195 -0.65 -4.66 8.08
CA PRO A 195 -1.62 -5.75 8.18
C PRO A 195 -1.03 -6.96 8.93
N HIS A 196 -1.88 -7.92 9.31
CA HIS A 196 -1.51 -9.11 10.08
C HIS A 196 -0.77 -8.77 11.38
N PHE A 197 -1.15 -7.69 12.03
CA PHE A 197 -0.50 -7.30 13.27
C PHE A 197 -0.79 -8.32 14.37
N ILE A 198 0.26 -8.75 15.05
CA ILE A 198 0.20 -9.62 16.23
C ILE A 198 0.97 -8.93 17.34
N SER A 199 0.31 -8.71 18.48
CA SER A 199 0.93 -8.09 19.66
C SER A 199 1.79 -9.08 20.43
N GLY A 200 2.92 -8.59 20.96
CA GLY A 200 3.84 -9.35 21.81
C GLY A 200 4.71 -10.36 21.06
N LYS A 201 5.38 -11.21 21.82
CA LYS A 201 6.28 -12.24 21.30
C LYS A 201 5.64 -13.62 21.48
N PRO A 202 5.63 -14.47 20.42
CA PRO A 202 5.24 -15.87 20.59
C PRO A 202 6.14 -16.58 21.60
N VAL A 203 5.59 -17.58 22.29
CA VAL A 203 6.35 -18.37 23.27
C VAL A 203 7.57 -19.00 22.60
N GLY A 204 8.75 -18.81 23.21
CA GLY A 204 10.04 -19.32 22.68
C GLY A 204 10.68 -18.45 21.60
N HIS A 205 10.07 -17.33 21.21
CA HIS A 205 10.66 -16.39 20.26
C HIS A 205 11.56 -15.37 20.99
N ASN A 206 12.86 -15.40 20.70
CA ASN A 206 13.86 -14.49 21.28
C ASN A 206 14.17 -13.27 20.41
N GLY A 207 13.61 -13.20 19.20
CA GLY A 207 13.74 -12.04 18.31
C GLY A 207 12.80 -10.89 18.70
N GLU A 208 12.79 -9.85 17.88
CA GLU A 208 11.95 -8.68 18.07
C GLU A 208 10.46 -9.01 17.91
N SER A 209 9.64 -8.33 18.71
CA SER A 209 8.19 -8.30 18.48
C SER A 209 7.83 -7.47 17.26
N ARG A 210 6.57 -7.49 16.87
CA ARG A 210 6.07 -6.64 15.81
C ARG A 210 6.12 -5.16 16.19
N GLU A 211 5.83 -4.86 17.44
CA GLU A 211 5.90 -3.51 17.99
C GLU A 211 7.32 -2.96 17.92
N GLU A 212 8.34 -3.73 18.34
CA GLU A 212 9.74 -3.32 18.31
C GLU A 212 10.21 -3.00 16.88
N ARG A 213 9.84 -3.82 15.88
CA ARG A 213 10.18 -3.56 14.46
C ARG A 213 9.50 -2.31 13.90
N LEU A 214 8.26 -2.06 14.27
CA LEU A 214 7.54 -0.85 13.87
C LEU A 214 8.08 0.40 14.58
N GLU A 215 8.59 0.26 15.80
CA GLU A 215 9.28 1.33 16.53
C GLU A 215 10.58 1.71 15.83
N GLU A 216 11.39 0.75 15.36
CA GLU A 216 12.60 1.04 14.55
C GLU A 216 12.27 1.90 13.33
N PHE A 217 11.16 1.58 12.62
CA PHE A 217 10.71 2.41 11.51
C PHE A 217 10.38 3.83 11.98
N LEU A 218 9.67 3.99 13.11
CA LEU A 218 9.28 5.30 13.66
C LEU A 218 10.48 6.11 14.18
N ILE A 219 11.54 5.46 14.68
CA ILE A 219 12.78 6.14 15.09
C ILE A 219 13.42 6.85 13.88
N LEU A 220 13.47 6.19 12.73
CA LEU A 220 14.02 6.77 11.50
C LEU A 220 13.04 7.69 10.78
N ASN A 221 11.74 7.53 11.02
CA ASN A 221 10.65 8.27 10.39
C ASN A 221 9.71 8.92 11.43
N PRO A 222 10.19 9.84 12.27
CA PRO A 222 9.49 10.30 13.48
C PRO A 222 8.18 11.08 13.23
N LYS A 223 7.95 11.50 11.99
CA LYS A 223 6.69 12.17 11.58
C LYS A 223 5.64 11.20 11.05
N SER A 224 6.00 9.94 10.86
CA SER A 224 5.09 8.93 10.35
C SER A 224 4.12 8.46 11.42
N ILE A 225 2.94 8.02 10.96
CA ILE A 225 1.95 7.33 11.78
C ILE A 225 1.74 5.95 11.17
N ILE A 226 1.68 4.93 12.01
CA ILE A 226 1.40 3.55 11.57
C ILE A 226 0.05 3.13 12.13
N TYR A 227 -0.80 2.61 11.25
CA TYR A 227 -2.02 1.91 11.63
C TYR A 227 -1.79 0.41 11.47
N ALA A 228 -1.75 -0.28 12.60
CA ALA A 228 -1.52 -1.71 12.67
C ALA A 228 -2.86 -2.45 12.83
N LEU A 229 -3.17 -3.29 11.86
CA LEU A 229 -4.45 -4.00 11.75
C LEU A 229 -4.27 -5.45 12.21
N PRO A 230 -4.82 -5.86 13.36
CA PRO A 230 -4.97 -7.28 13.69
C PRO A 230 -5.81 -8.03 12.65
N GLU A 231 -5.67 -9.35 12.55
CA GLU A 231 -6.52 -10.13 11.66
C GLU A 231 -8.01 -9.97 12.00
N GLY A 232 -8.84 -9.90 10.96
CA GLY A 232 -10.27 -9.62 11.10
C GLY A 232 -10.60 -8.14 11.31
N VAL A 233 -9.61 -7.22 11.23
CA VAL A 233 -9.82 -5.77 11.26
C VAL A 233 -9.71 -5.20 9.84
N ALA A 234 -10.51 -4.17 9.55
CA ALA A 234 -10.47 -3.45 8.28
C ALA A 234 -10.71 -1.94 8.48
N LEU A 235 -10.25 -1.15 7.50
CA LEU A 235 -10.52 0.28 7.39
C LEU A 235 -11.45 0.52 6.21
N LEU A 236 -12.60 1.14 6.46
CA LEU A 236 -13.49 1.66 5.42
C LEU A 236 -13.27 3.16 5.29
N ILE A 237 -12.74 3.58 4.14
CA ILE A 237 -12.38 4.97 3.84
C ILE A 237 -13.43 5.57 2.90
N ASP A 238 -13.93 6.75 3.25
CA ASP A 238 -14.83 7.58 2.43
C ASP A 238 -14.39 9.04 2.52
N GLY A 239 -13.71 9.53 1.50
CA GLY A 239 -12.99 10.78 1.55
C GLY A 239 -11.90 10.76 2.62
N LYS A 240 -11.97 11.68 3.57
CA LYS A 240 -11.03 11.74 4.71
C LYS A 240 -11.52 10.97 5.95
N LYS A 241 -12.73 10.44 5.92
CA LYS A 241 -13.29 9.66 7.02
C LYS A 241 -12.88 8.21 6.94
N VAL A 242 -12.54 7.65 8.09
CA VAL A 242 -12.20 6.24 8.25
C VAL A 242 -13.10 5.63 9.31
N LYS A 243 -13.81 4.57 8.95
CA LYS A 243 -14.52 3.72 9.90
C LYS A 243 -13.71 2.46 10.14
N VAL A 244 -13.54 2.08 11.40
CA VAL A 244 -12.86 0.85 11.79
C VAL A 244 -13.88 -0.29 11.85
N LEU A 245 -13.68 -1.31 11.02
CA LEU A 245 -14.48 -2.52 11.00
C LEU A 245 -13.72 -3.67 11.66
N GLY A 246 -14.41 -4.59 12.31
CA GLY A 246 -13.73 -5.72 12.94
C GLY A 246 -14.67 -6.86 13.29
N MET A 247 -14.13 -8.08 13.26
CA MET A 247 -14.83 -9.32 13.63
C MET A 247 -14.89 -9.52 15.15
N ASP A 248 -13.94 -8.94 15.89
CA ASP A 248 -13.86 -9.02 17.35
C ASP A 248 -13.69 -7.62 17.94
N LYS A 249 -14.66 -7.17 18.73
CA LYS A 249 -14.61 -5.86 19.36
C LYS A 249 -13.46 -5.72 20.40
N LYS A 250 -12.87 -6.83 20.83
CA LYS A 250 -11.71 -6.86 21.74
C LYS A 250 -10.38 -6.73 21.03
N ALA A 251 -10.34 -6.82 19.68
CA ALA A 251 -9.16 -6.64 18.87
C ALA A 251 -9.19 -5.27 18.16
N PRO A 252 -8.82 -4.16 18.85
CA PRO A 252 -8.89 -2.81 18.30
C PRO A 252 -7.86 -2.62 17.19
N LEU A 253 -8.09 -1.60 16.34
CA LEU A 253 -7.05 -1.02 15.51
C LEU A 253 -6.00 -0.36 16.41
N LEU A 254 -4.72 -0.52 16.11
CA LEU A 254 -3.64 0.13 16.83
C LEU A 254 -3.04 1.27 16.03
N LYS A 255 -2.79 2.40 16.69
CA LYS A 255 -2.09 3.56 16.14
C LYS A 255 -0.77 3.72 16.88
N LEU A 256 0.33 3.70 16.12
CA LEU A 256 1.68 3.87 16.63
C LEU A 256 2.27 5.19 16.11
N GLU A 257 2.88 5.95 17.01
CA GLU A 257 3.56 7.22 16.75
C GLU A 257 4.89 7.26 17.52
N HIS A 258 5.89 7.94 16.98
CA HIS A 258 7.20 8.02 17.62
C HIS A 258 7.11 8.60 19.04
N LYS A 259 7.73 7.90 20.01
CA LYS A 259 7.78 8.29 21.43
C LYS A 259 6.39 8.51 22.08
N LYS A 260 5.35 7.85 21.60
CA LYS A 260 4.03 7.86 22.21
C LYS A 260 3.60 6.43 22.55
N ASP A 261 2.77 6.30 23.58
CA ASP A 261 2.10 5.04 23.88
C ASP A 261 1.21 4.62 22.70
N ILE A 262 1.11 3.32 22.49
CA ILE A 262 0.25 2.75 21.45
C ILE A 262 -1.20 3.07 21.76
N SER A 263 -1.83 3.83 20.88
CA SER A 263 -3.25 4.17 21.00
C SER A 263 -4.11 3.04 20.43
N LYS A 264 -5.23 2.75 21.10
CA LYS A 264 -6.22 1.76 20.69
C LYS A 264 -7.46 2.47 20.16
N ILE A 265 -7.83 2.18 18.92
CA ILE A 265 -9.03 2.73 18.26
C ILE A 265 -10.07 1.61 18.20
N ALA A 266 -11.23 1.83 18.82
CA ALA A 266 -12.25 0.82 18.94
C ALA A 266 -12.85 0.41 17.59
N ILE A 267 -13.30 -0.84 17.50
CA ILE A 267 -14.13 -1.30 16.38
C ILE A 267 -15.44 -0.49 16.36
N ASP A 268 -15.97 -0.23 15.18
CA ASP A 268 -17.13 0.60 14.87
C ASP A 268 -16.95 2.12 15.12
N SER A 269 -15.77 2.57 15.57
CA SER A 269 -15.48 4.00 15.68
C SER A 269 -15.09 4.62 14.33
N GLU A 270 -15.17 5.94 14.26
CA GLU A 270 -14.77 6.74 13.09
C GLU A 270 -13.73 7.79 13.50
N PHE A 271 -12.84 8.13 12.57
CA PHE A 271 -11.87 9.22 12.72
C PHE A 271 -11.57 9.85 11.36
N ASP A 272 -11.05 11.08 11.39
CA ASP A 272 -10.54 11.78 10.21
C ASP A 272 -9.00 11.72 10.18
N TYR A 273 -8.40 11.75 8.96
CA TYR A 273 -6.94 11.78 8.78
C TYR A 273 -6.47 12.93 7.89
#